data_4b13e1965ea3156c8d2cbe6d4963f0bd
#
_entry.id   4b13e1965ea3156c8d2cbe6d4963f0bd
#
_cell.length_a   1.000
_cell.length_b   1.000
_cell.length_c   1.000
_cell.angle_alpha   90.00
_cell.angle_beta   90.00
_cell.angle_gamma   90.00
#
_symmetry.space_group_name_H-M   'P 1'
#
loop_
_entity.id
_entity.type
_entity.pdbx_description
1 polymer ?
#
loop_
_entity_poly.entity_id
_entity_poly.type
_entity_poly.pdbx_seq_one_letter_code
_entity_poly.pdbx_strand_id
1 'polypeptide(L)'
;MPTTMRTTMPSSKTKTGGCHCGQVRFECTTDMAMVTACNCSICTKKGLHFTFLAPQSFQLRAGDDNLREYLFNKHAIRHQLCIDCGVDVFARGKKPDGTDVVALNVACIDGVDLSKLKMTPIDGRSR
;
A
#
# COMPACT_ATOMS: atom_id res chain seq x y z
N MET A 1 -0.14 27.68 11.18
CA MET A 1 -0.19 27.23 11.42
C MET A 1 -0.22 26.65 11.64
N PRO A 2 -0.17 26.31 11.59
CA PRO A 2 -0.26 25.58 11.88
C PRO A 2 0.20 24.89 12.02
N THR A 3 0.25 24.83 11.97
CA THR A 3 0.59 24.11 12.11
C THR A 3 1.02 23.44 12.55
N THR A 4 0.99 23.49 12.69
CA THR A 4 1.29 22.86 13.08
C THR A 4 1.62 22.14 13.51
N MET A 5 1.59 22.08 13.66
CA MET A 5 1.76 21.39 14.00
C MET A 5 2.05 20.66 14.31
N ARG A 6 1.95 20.58 14.20
CA ARG A 6 2.11 19.87 14.40
C ARG A 6 2.58 19.14 14.81
N THR A 7 2.61 19.14 14.95
CA THR A 7 3.26 18.59 15.52
C THR A 7 3.31 17.66 15.96
N THR A 8 3.13 17.48 15.75
CA THR A 8 2.73 16.59 16.31
C THR A 8 3.16 15.19 16.28
N MET A 9 2.54 14.23 15.92
CA MET A 9 2.93 12.83 15.97
C MET A 9 3.86 12.52 14.82
N PRO A 10 5.16 12.49 15.03
CA PRO A 10 6.09 12.34 13.92
C PRO A 10 6.00 10.98 13.22
N SER A 11 5.59 9.93 13.94
CA SER A 11 5.61 8.58 13.37
C SER A 11 4.27 8.16 12.78
N SER A 12 3.18 8.86 13.10
CA SER A 12 1.85 8.48 12.63
C SER A 12 1.23 9.65 11.93
N LYS A 13 1.41 9.71 10.63
CA LYS A 13 0.91 10.82 9.83
C LYS A 13 -0.13 10.34 8.86
N THR A 14 -1.19 11.13 8.72
CA THR A 14 -2.22 10.90 7.72
C THR A 14 -1.68 11.31 6.36
N LYS A 15 -1.80 10.41 5.37
CA LYS A 15 -1.34 10.62 4.02
C LYS A 15 -2.46 10.28 3.06
N THR A 16 -2.42 10.89 1.90
CA THR A 16 -3.35 10.60 0.82
C THR A 16 -2.63 10.01 -0.36
N GLY A 17 -3.36 9.35 -1.23
CA GLY A 17 -2.80 8.80 -2.44
C GLY A 17 -3.85 8.18 -3.31
N GLY A 18 -3.41 7.47 -4.34
CA GLY A 18 -4.32 6.81 -5.25
C GLY A 18 -3.61 6.27 -6.48
N CYS A 19 -4.41 5.87 -7.47
CA CYS A 19 -3.89 5.36 -8.73
C CYS A 19 -3.43 6.51 -9.63
N HIS A 20 -2.85 6.16 -10.76
CA HIS A 20 -2.29 7.14 -11.69
C HIS A 20 -3.37 8.05 -12.30
N CYS A 21 -4.52 7.49 -12.67
CA CYS A 21 -5.57 8.28 -13.32
C CYS A 21 -6.44 9.06 -12.33
N GLY A 22 -6.30 8.81 -11.03
CA GLY A 22 -7.04 9.54 -10.02
C GLY A 22 -8.41 8.99 -9.68
N GLN A 23 -8.88 7.94 -10.35
CA GLN A 23 -10.19 7.36 -10.06
C GLN A 23 -10.24 6.72 -8.68
N VAL A 24 -9.13 6.12 -8.25
CA VAL A 24 -9.03 5.50 -6.94
C VAL A 24 -8.27 6.43 -6.03
N ARG A 25 -8.86 6.77 -4.88
CA ARG A 25 -8.23 7.64 -3.89
C ARG A 25 -8.37 7.04 -2.51
N PHE A 26 -7.35 7.21 -1.70
CA PHE A 26 -7.35 6.67 -0.33
C PHE A 26 -6.73 7.66 0.63
N GLU A 27 -6.97 7.38 1.90
CA GLU A 27 -6.33 8.07 3.03
C GLU A 27 -5.78 6.99 3.96
N CYS A 28 -4.59 7.21 4.47
CA CYS A 28 -3.97 6.23 5.37
C CYS A 28 -3.16 6.93 6.43
N THR A 29 -2.87 6.20 7.50
CA THR A 29 -2.02 6.68 8.58
C THR A 29 -0.83 5.74 8.68
N THR A 30 0.36 6.26 8.38
CA THR A 30 1.58 5.46 8.39
C THR A 30 2.80 6.36 8.50
N ASP A 31 3.84 5.86 9.16
CA ASP A 31 5.13 6.55 9.17
C ASP A 31 6.08 5.99 8.12
N MET A 32 5.65 4.98 7.38
CA MET A 32 6.48 4.28 6.40
C MET A 32 7.81 3.80 6.97
N ALA A 33 7.80 3.41 8.24
CA ALA A 33 9.02 2.96 8.92
C ALA A 33 9.54 1.66 8.31
N MET A 34 8.64 0.84 7.79
CA MET A 34 9.04 -0.39 7.11
C MET A 34 8.39 -0.45 5.75
N VAL A 35 9.22 -0.43 4.71
CA VAL A 35 8.80 -0.59 3.31
C VAL A 35 9.50 -1.83 2.78
N THR A 36 8.75 -2.76 2.24
CA THR A 36 9.29 -4.04 1.82
C THR A 36 9.56 -4.08 0.32
N ALA A 37 10.62 -4.78 -0.04
CA ALA A 37 10.93 -5.11 -1.43
C ALA A 37 10.88 -6.64 -1.55
N CYS A 38 9.71 -7.17 -1.89
CA CYS A 38 9.49 -8.61 -1.98
C CYS A 38 9.97 -9.14 -3.32
N ASN A 39 10.59 -10.31 -3.33
CA ASN A 39 11.09 -10.92 -4.55
C ASN A 39 10.13 -11.96 -5.15
N CYS A 40 8.88 -12.03 -4.68
CA CYS A 40 7.91 -12.92 -5.28
C CYS A 40 7.62 -12.49 -6.73
N SER A 41 7.02 -13.39 -7.51
CA SER A 41 6.89 -13.16 -8.95
C SER A 41 6.07 -11.91 -9.28
N ILE A 42 4.99 -11.66 -8.55
CA ILE A 42 4.15 -10.50 -8.86
C ILE A 42 4.80 -9.20 -8.42
N CYS A 43 5.42 -9.16 -7.25
CA CYS A 43 6.10 -7.94 -6.78
C CYS A 43 7.27 -7.60 -7.68
N THR A 44 8.01 -8.61 -8.16
CA THR A 44 9.13 -8.40 -9.07
C THR A 44 8.66 -7.80 -10.39
N LYS A 45 7.61 -8.37 -10.96
CA LYS A 45 7.14 -7.93 -12.28
C LYS A 45 6.48 -6.56 -12.24
N LYS A 46 5.77 -6.25 -11.17
CA LYS A 46 5.07 -4.97 -11.06
C LYS A 46 5.91 -3.89 -10.37
N GLY A 47 7.06 -4.23 -9.82
CA GLY A 47 7.88 -3.27 -9.10
C GLY A 47 7.21 -2.77 -7.83
N LEU A 48 6.53 -3.64 -7.12
CA LEU A 48 5.76 -3.25 -5.95
C LEU A 48 6.63 -3.13 -4.71
N HIS A 49 6.38 -2.07 -3.94
CA HIS A 49 7.00 -1.85 -2.65
C HIS A 49 5.89 -1.53 -1.66
N PHE A 50 5.73 -2.37 -0.66
CA PHE A 50 4.59 -2.29 0.25
C PHE A 50 5.00 -1.83 1.64
N THR A 51 4.11 -1.05 2.28
CA THR A 51 4.10 -0.90 3.72
C THR A 51 2.81 -1.55 4.22
N PHE A 52 2.89 -2.17 5.40
CA PHE A 52 1.77 -2.95 5.92
C PHE A 52 1.04 -2.15 6.99
N LEU A 53 -0.28 -2.12 6.88
CA LEU A 53 -1.15 -1.32 7.74
C LEU A 53 -2.22 -2.21 8.35
N ALA A 54 -2.66 -1.85 9.56
CA ALA A 54 -3.90 -2.39 10.07
C ALA A 54 -5.05 -1.86 9.21
N PRO A 55 -6.13 -2.65 9.01
CA PRO A 55 -7.23 -2.20 8.16
C PRO A 55 -7.82 -0.85 8.56
N GLN A 56 -7.87 -0.56 9.86
CA GLN A 56 -8.44 0.70 10.34
C GLN A 56 -7.55 1.90 10.03
N SER A 57 -6.31 1.68 9.64
CA SER A 57 -5.39 2.75 9.24
C SER A 57 -5.46 3.10 7.77
N PHE A 58 -6.37 2.46 7.04
CA PHE A 58 -6.53 2.65 5.61
C PHE A 58 -8.00 2.86 5.28
N GLN A 59 -8.33 3.97 4.59
CA GLN A 59 -9.68 4.24 4.14
C GLN A 59 -9.68 4.54 2.66
N LEU A 60 -10.47 3.77 1.92
CA LEU A 60 -10.70 4.04 0.52
C LEU A 60 -11.71 5.19 0.43
N ARG A 61 -11.32 6.29 -0.23
CA ARG A 61 -12.13 7.49 -0.31
C ARG A 61 -12.92 7.61 -1.60
N ALA A 62 -12.41 7.00 -2.68
CA ALA A 62 -13.09 7.02 -3.97
C ALA A 62 -12.62 5.84 -4.79
N GLY A 63 -13.49 5.38 -5.70
CA GLY A 63 -13.10 4.37 -6.67
C GLY A 63 -13.27 2.94 -6.22
N ASP A 64 -14.04 2.69 -5.16
CA ASP A 64 -14.28 1.32 -4.71
C ASP A 64 -14.97 0.47 -5.77
N ASP A 65 -15.71 1.08 -6.68
CA ASP A 65 -16.33 0.41 -7.83
C ASP A 65 -15.43 0.39 -9.05
N ASN A 66 -14.23 0.95 -8.95
CA ASN A 66 -13.26 1.01 -10.06
C ASN A 66 -12.04 0.14 -9.80
N LEU A 67 -12.16 -0.82 -8.92
CA LEU A 67 -11.09 -1.72 -8.56
C LEU A 67 -11.32 -3.10 -9.15
N ARG A 68 -10.25 -3.69 -9.64
CA ARG A 68 -10.25 -5.08 -10.09
C ARG A 68 -9.34 -5.88 -9.18
N GLU A 69 -9.83 -7.02 -8.73
CA GLU A 69 -9.09 -7.87 -7.81
C GLU A 69 -8.29 -8.92 -8.59
N TYR A 70 -7.01 -9.04 -8.26
CA TYR A 70 -6.16 -10.08 -8.80
C TYR A 70 -5.73 -10.99 -7.65
N LEU A 71 -6.11 -12.25 -7.72
CA LEU A 71 -5.81 -13.23 -6.68
C LEU A 71 -4.50 -13.91 -6.97
N PHE A 72 -3.67 -14.05 -5.94
CA PHE A 72 -2.34 -14.58 -6.07
C PHE A 72 -2.00 -15.42 -4.83
N ASN A 73 -1.05 -16.34 -4.99
CA ASN A 73 -0.52 -17.13 -3.88
C ASN A 73 -1.63 -17.87 -3.13
N LYS A 74 -2.28 -18.82 -3.84
CA LYS A 74 -3.41 -19.61 -3.33
C LYS A 74 -4.59 -18.72 -2.93
N HIS A 75 -4.70 -17.55 -3.56
CA HIS A 75 -5.79 -16.61 -3.35
C HIS A 75 -5.80 -16.03 -1.93
N ALA A 76 -4.68 -16.12 -1.23
CA ALA A 76 -4.56 -15.55 0.12
C ALA A 76 -4.31 -14.05 0.10
N ILE A 77 -3.77 -13.55 -1.00
CA ILE A 77 -3.46 -12.13 -1.18
C ILE A 77 -4.29 -11.62 -2.33
N ARG A 78 -5.04 -10.55 -2.06
CA ARG A 78 -5.98 -9.99 -3.02
C ARG A 78 -5.52 -8.61 -3.42
N HIS A 79 -4.85 -8.52 -4.57
CA HIS A 79 -4.36 -7.27 -5.13
C HIS A 79 -5.51 -6.49 -5.72
N GLN A 80 -5.53 -5.17 -5.47
CA GLN A 80 -6.59 -4.29 -5.95
C GLN A 80 -6.00 -3.31 -6.94
N LEU A 81 -6.44 -3.41 -8.19
CA LEU A 81 -5.93 -2.59 -9.28
C LEU A 81 -7.01 -1.65 -9.79
N CYS A 82 -6.58 -0.46 -10.22
CA CYS A 82 -7.50 0.43 -10.92
C CYS A 82 -7.86 -0.16 -12.29
N ILE A 83 -9.15 -0.22 -12.59
CA ILE A 83 -9.61 -0.78 -13.86
C ILE A 83 -9.10 0.06 -15.04
N ASP A 84 -9.06 1.37 -14.88
CA ASP A 84 -8.74 2.26 -15.99
C ASP A 84 -7.26 2.42 -16.24
N CYS A 85 -6.44 2.58 -15.21
CA CYS A 85 -5.01 2.81 -15.42
C CYS A 85 -4.14 1.59 -15.07
N GLY A 86 -4.72 0.58 -14.43
CA GLY A 86 -4.01 -0.67 -14.14
C GLY A 86 -3.04 -0.62 -12.97
N VAL A 87 -2.96 0.49 -12.26
CA VAL A 87 -2.03 0.60 -11.13
C VAL A 87 -2.51 -0.26 -9.97
N ASP A 88 -1.60 -1.07 -9.42
CA ASP A 88 -1.84 -1.89 -8.24
C ASP A 88 -1.71 -0.98 -7.01
N VAL A 89 -2.84 -0.61 -6.41
CA VAL A 89 -2.87 0.39 -5.37
C VAL A 89 -2.57 -0.21 -4.00
N PHE A 90 -3.24 -1.33 -3.70
CA PHE A 90 -3.06 -1.98 -2.41
C PHE A 90 -3.49 -3.43 -2.53
N ALA A 91 -3.16 -4.21 -1.51
CA ALA A 91 -3.60 -5.60 -1.43
C ALA A 91 -4.14 -5.87 -0.04
N ARG A 92 -5.07 -6.81 0.05
CA ARG A 92 -5.58 -7.27 1.33
C ARG A 92 -5.13 -8.70 1.55
N GLY A 93 -4.75 -9.01 2.78
CA GLY A 93 -4.31 -10.35 3.11
C GLY A 93 -4.43 -10.61 4.59
N LYS A 94 -3.82 -11.70 5.02
CA LYS A 94 -3.82 -12.08 6.42
C LYS A 94 -2.39 -12.37 6.86
N LYS A 95 -2.10 -11.98 8.09
CA LYS A 95 -0.84 -12.35 8.74
C LYS A 95 -0.91 -13.82 9.14
N PRO A 96 0.26 -14.44 9.47
CA PRO A 96 0.26 -15.82 9.93
C PRO A 96 -0.64 -16.09 11.14
N ASP A 97 -0.88 -15.08 11.96
CA ASP A 97 -1.77 -15.21 13.13
C ASP A 97 -3.25 -15.09 12.78
N GLY A 98 -3.59 -14.89 11.50
CA GLY A 98 -4.96 -14.80 11.05
C GLY A 98 -5.56 -13.40 11.04
N THR A 99 -4.83 -12.39 11.50
CA THR A 99 -5.36 -11.03 11.48
C THR A 99 -5.25 -10.41 10.10
N ASP A 100 -6.22 -9.57 9.77
CA ASP A 100 -6.24 -8.89 8.48
C ASP A 100 -5.16 -7.81 8.40
N VAL A 101 -4.63 -7.60 7.21
CA VAL A 101 -3.61 -6.60 6.94
C VAL A 101 -3.85 -6.00 5.57
N VAL A 102 -3.50 -4.71 5.43
CA VAL A 102 -3.51 -4.01 4.14
C VAL A 102 -2.05 -3.78 3.75
N ALA A 103 -1.69 -4.23 2.55
CA ALA A 103 -0.37 -3.96 1.99
C ALA A 103 -0.53 -2.80 1.00
N LEU A 104 -0.04 -1.64 1.38
CA LEU A 104 -0.18 -0.42 0.58
C LEU A 104 1.04 -0.22 -0.30
N ASN A 105 0.81 -0.02 -1.60
CA ASN A 105 1.88 0.33 -2.53
C ASN A 105 2.31 1.77 -2.24
N VAL A 106 3.50 1.93 -1.67
CA VAL A 106 3.96 3.25 -1.25
C VAL A 106 4.16 4.21 -2.42
N ALA A 107 4.35 3.69 -3.63
CA ALA A 107 4.45 4.53 -4.81
C ALA A 107 3.15 5.28 -5.10
N CYS A 108 2.03 4.82 -4.55
CA CYS A 108 0.73 5.46 -4.73
C CYS A 108 0.48 6.58 -3.73
N ILE A 109 1.34 6.77 -2.74
CA ILE A 109 1.20 7.86 -1.78
C ILE A 109 1.65 9.16 -2.43
N ASP A 110 0.80 10.18 -2.32
CA ASP A 110 1.10 11.49 -2.91
C ASP A 110 2.40 12.06 -2.34
N GLY A 111 3.26 12.54 -3.23
CA GLY A 111 4.48 13.22 -2.84
C GLY A 111 5.60 12.31 -2.36
N VAL A 112 5.45 10.99 -2.46
CA VAL A 112 6.49 10.08 -2.00
C VAL A 112 7.69 10.12 -2.97
N ASP A 113 8.89 10.05 -2.40
CA ASP A 113 10.11 9.92 -3.17
C ASP A 113 10.72 8.57 -2.83
N LEU A 114 10.56 7.60 -3.73
CA LEU A 114 11.00 6.23 -3.49
C LEU A 114 12.50 6.13 -3.25
N SER A 115 13.28 7.04 -3.85
CA SER A 115 14.74 7.01 -3.69
C SER A 115 15.18 7.31 -2.27
N LYS A 116 14.32 7.91 -1.47
CA LYS A 116 14.64 8.27 -0.09
C LYS A 116 14.13 7.25 0.92
N LEU A 117 13.45 6.20 0.46
CA LEU A 117 12.91 5.18 1.35
C LEU A 117 13.91 4.05 1.52
N LYS A 118 14.01 3.58 2.76
CA LYS A 118 14.81 2.40 3.05
C LYS A 118 13.94 1.18 2.86
N MET A 119 14.35 0.28 1.97
CA MET A 119 13.61 -0.92 1.64
C MET A 119 14.14 -2.11 2.41
N THR A 120 13.23 -2.96 2.89
CA THR A 120 13.56 -4.19 3.57
C THR A 120 13.26 -5.36 2.65
N PRO A 121 14.28 -6.16 2.25
CA PRO A 121 14.04 -7.29 1.36
C PRO A 121 13.19 -8.37 2.04
N ILE A 122 12.24 -8.93 1.28
CA ILE A 122 11.41 -10.04 1.74
C ILE A 122 11.54 -11.17 0.72
N ASP A 123 11.79 -12.37 1.20
CA ASP A 123 11.91 -13.54 0.34
C ASP A 123 10.53 -14.21 0.19
N GLY A 124 9.67 -13.59 -0.61
CA GLY A 124 8.36 -14.16 -0.90
C GLY A 124 8.40 -15.27 -1.93
N ARG A 125 9.50 -15.37 -2.68
CA ARG A 125 9.64 -16.40 -3.72
C ARG A 125 9.68 -17.80 -3.13
N SER A 126 10.16 -17.92 -1.90
CA SER A 126 10.30 -19.21 -1.24
C SER A 126 9.02 -19.70 -0.55
N ARG A 127 7.95 -18.95 -0.59
CA ARG A 127 6.70 -19.31 0.04
C ARG A 127 5.85 -20.20 -0.83
#